data_6ae45aa8279eb336d1ea910c6b72f834
#
_entry.id   6ae45aa8279eb336d1ea910c6b72f834
#
_cell.length_a   1.000
_cell.length_b   1.000
_cell.length_c   1.000
_cell.angle_alpha   90.00
_cell.angle_beta   90.00
_cell.angle_gamma   90.00
#
_symmetry.space_group_name_H-M   'P 1'
#
loop_
_entity.id
_entity.type
_entity.pdbx_description
1 polymer ?
#
loop_
_entity_poly.entity_id
_entity_poly.type
_entity_poly.pdbx_seq_one_letter_code
_entity_poly.pdbx_strand_id
1 'polypeptide(L)'
;MKITVCTLAINTWYQDIVRYALKHLEKYCNIHNYECIIDYGINDTVYDSLRQEQWYKILLIEKILNNTKSDYIVWIDADCQILKPELKLEYFIEKYCKDSIDLVCTQDNNVLNTGVILVKNSDFNRNLMKKIWSNTDGDYFKDFHEQTSLADIYTNNLDIQQKIKIIPYGAKDELVSYWGTYYPGKNFLLHCARCTFDRLAFMYMMDVYYIDKLDEETDEEYLKRLEWLNDESQCVEDANTWLKGEYLPRNYSARCLKYMQK
;
A
#
# COMPACT_ATOMS: atom_id res chain seq x y z
N MET A 1 15.02 -7.53 -14.68
CA MET A 1 14.09 -8.00 -13.65
C MET A 1 12.67 -7.70 -14.12
N LYS A 2 11.74 -8.65 -13.99
CA LYS A 2 10.31 -8.42 -14.25
C LYS A 2 9.58 -8.26 -12.94
N ILE A 3 8.74 -7.23 -12.83
CA ILE A 3 8.02 -6.90 -11.61
C ILE A 3 6.52 -6.75 -11.92
N THR A 4 5.70 -7.39 -11.10
CA THR A 4 4.25 -7.16 -11.04
C THR A 4 3.93 -6.36 -9.78
N VAL A 5 3.32 -5.21 -9.93
CA VAL A 5 2.79 -4.41 -8.81
C VAL A 5 1.31 -4.74 -8.66
N CYS A 6 0.85 -4.96 -7.44
CA CYS A 6 -0.55 -5.26 -7.19
C CYS A 6 -1.12 -4.56 -5.96
N THR A 7 -2.41 -4.31 -6.01
CA THR A 7 -3.20 -3.71 -4.94
C THR A 7 -4.66 -4.15 -5.00
N LEU A 8 -5.43 -3.81 -3.99
CA LEU A 8 -6.82 -4.20 -3.81
C LEU A 8 -7.67 -3.01 -3.34
N ALA A 9 -8.83 -2.80 -3.98
CA ALA A 9 -9.81 -1.79 -3.58
C ALA A 9 -11.25 -2.33 -3.76
N ILE A 10 -11.75 -3.07 -2.77
CA ILE A 10 -12.97 -3.87 -2.92
C ILE A 10 -14.26 -3.04 -2.85
N ASN A 11 -14.37 -2.11 -1.92
CA ASN A 11 -15.60 -1.36 -1.69
C ASN A 11 -15.68 -0.09 -2.53
N THR A 12 -16.83 0.22 -3.08
CA THR A 12 -17.03 1.44 -3.87
C THR A 12 -16.68 2.72 -3.12
N TRP A 13 -17.04 2.80 -1.83
CA TRP A 13 -16.67 3.95 -1.01
C TRP A 13 -15.15 4.07 -0.80
N TYR A 14 -14.46 2.94 -0.66
CA TYR A 14 -13.00 2.91 -0.54
C TYR A 14 -12.34 3.23 -1.88
N GLN A 15 -12.87 2.69 -2.99
CA GLN A 15 -12.41 3.02 -4.34
C GLN A 15 -12.47 4.52 -4.62
N ASP A 16 -13.54 5.18 -4.18
CA ASP A 16 -13.69 6.64 -4.32
C ASP A 16 -12.59 7.40 -3.55
N ILE A 17 -12.26 6.96 -2.33
CA ILE A 17 -11.24 7.61 -1.50
C ILE A 17 -9.84 7.42 -2.08
N VAL A 18 -9.52 6.21 -2.57
CA VAL A 18 -8.17 5.86 -3.04
C VAL A 18 -7.98 6.07 -4.54
N ARG A 19 -8.98 6.61 -5.25
CA ARG A 19 -8.99 6.75 -6.71
C ARG A 19 -7.75 7.44 -7.25
N TYR A 20 -7.32 8.52 -6.64
CA TYR A 20 -6.10 9.22 -7.02
C TYR A 20 -4.86 8.32 -6.83
N ALA A 21 -4.73 7.66 -5.68
CA ALA A 21 -3.60 6.78 -5.39
C ALA A 21 -3.50 5.63 -6.39
N LEU A 22 -4.65 5.05 -6.77
CA LEU A 22 -4.70 3.99 -7.78
C LEU A 22 -4.27 4.48 -9.17
N LYS A 23 -4.79 5.61 -9.62
CA LYS A 23 -4.37 6.22 -10.89
C LYS A 23 -2.89 6.58 -10.89
N HIS A 24 -2.40 7.11 -9.77
CA HIS A 24 -1.00 7.42 -9.60
C HIS A 24 -0.11 6.17 -9.65
N LEU A 25 -0.57 5.07 -9.04
CA LEU A 25 0.10 3.77 -9.10
C LEU A 25 0.17 3.24 -10.54
N GLU A 26 -0.94 3.32 -11.30
CA GLU A 26 -0.96 2.95 -12.72
C GLU A 26 0.02 3.79 -13.54
N LYS A 27 0.05 5.11 -13.34
CA LYS A 27 1.00 6.01 -14.01
C LYS A 27 2.45 5.62 -13.69
N TYR A 28 2.76 5.38 -12.43
CA TYR A 28 4.07 4.93 -12.00
C TYR A 28 4.48 3.60 -12.66
N CYS A 29 3.59 2.63 -12.68
CA CYS A 29 3.84 1.34 -13.33
C CYS A 29 4.08 1.49 -14.82
N ASN A 30 3.33 2.35 -15.49
CA ASN A 30 3.49 2.63 -16.92
C ASN A 30 4.86 3.28 -17.23
N ILE A 31 5.28 4.27 -16.43
CA ILE A 31 6.59 4.95 -16.60
C ILE A 31 7.75 3.94 -16.49
N HIS A 32 7.65 2.98 -15.58
CA HIS A 32 8.71 2.01 -15.32
C HIS A 32 8.52 0.67 -16.03
N ASN A 33 7.46 0.53 -16.85
CA ASN A 33 7.13 -0.70 -17.56
C ASN A 33 6.92 -1.91 -16.63
N TYR A 34 6.25 -1.69 -15.51
CA TYR A 34 5.80 -2.75 -14.61
C TYR A 34 4.39 -3.23 -14.99
N GLU A 35 4.14 -4.51 -14.79
CA GLU A 35 2.77 -5.02 -14.82
C GLU A 35 2.01 -4.48 -13.59
N CYS A 36 0.82 -3.90 -13.80
CA CYS A 36 -0.02 -3.35 -12.75
C CYS A 36 -1.32 -4.15 -12.64
N ILE A 37 -1.62 -4.65 -11.45
CA ILE A 37 -2.85 -5.39 -11.16
C ILE A 37 -3.59 -4.67 -10.03
N ILE A 38 -4.73 -4.06 -10.34
CA ILE A 38 -5.65 -3.48 -9.37
C ILE A 38 -6.90 -4.36 -9.32
N ASP A 39 -7.14 -5.02 -8.19
CA ASP A 39 -8.33 -5.83 -8.00
C ASP A 39 -9.43 -4.99 -7.32
N TYR A 40 -10.56 -4.82 -8.02
CA TYR A 40 -11.70 -4.03 -7.54
C TYR A 40 -12.83 -4.88 -6.95
N GLY A 41 -12.70 -6.18 -6.97
CA GLY A 41 -13.78 -7.02 -6.50
C GLY A 41 -13.38 -8.45 -6.18
N ILE A 42 -14.09 -9.00 -5.22
CA ILE A 42 -13.96 -10.40 -4.83
C ILE A 42 -14.80 -11.23 -5.79
N ASN A 43 -14.18 -11.71 -6.86
CA ASN A 43 -14.79 -12.66 -7.79
C ASN A 43 -14.37 -14.11 -7.51
N ASP A 44 -13.69 -14.35 -6.38
CA ASP A 44 -13.15 -15.66 -6.09
C ASP A 44 -14.05 -16.43 -5.12
N THR A 45 -14.40 -17.65 -5.50
CA THR A 45 -15.22 -18.56 -4.68
C THR A 45 -14.49 -19.05 -3.43
N VAL A 46 -13.22 -18.76 -3.30
CA VAL A 46 -12.36 -19.14 -2.16
C VAL A 46 -12.42 -18.11 -1.04
N TYR A 47 -13.02 -16.94 -1.27
CA TYR A 47 -13.17 -15.93 -0.22
C TYR A 47 -14.08 -16.43 0.89
N ASP A 48 -13.54 -16.46 2.10
CA ASP A 48 -14.29 -16.80 3.29
C ASP A 48 -14.99 -15.54 3.82
N SER A 49 -16.33 -15.54 3.82
CA SER A 49 -17.14 -14.42 4.30
C SER A 49 -16.94 -14.08 5.78
N LEU A 50 -16.30 -14.97 6.54
CA LEU A 50 -15.90 -14.71 7.93
C LEU A 50 -14.65 -13.85 8.05
N ARG A 51 -13.87 -13.73 6.97
CA ARG A 51 -12.65 -12.92 6.94
C ARG A 51 -12.95 -11.53 6.43
N GLN A 52 -12.25 -10.56 6.99
CA GLN A 52 -12.32 -9.19 6.52
C GLN A 52 -11.54 -9.03 5.20
N GLU A 53 -11.87 -7.98 4.46
CA GLU A 53 -11.38 -7.74 3.09
C GLU A 53 -9.84 -7.68 3.00
N GLN A 54 -9.17 -7.23 4.05
CA GLN A 54 -7.72 -7.14 4.12
C GLN A 54 -7.02 -8.50 3.92
N TRP A 55 -7.66 -9.59 4.35
CA TRP A 55 -7.15 -10.94 4.15
C TRP A 55 -7.04 -11.34 2.67
N TYR A 56 -7.85 -10.74 1.82
CA TYR A 56 -7.87 -11.06 0.39
C TYR A 56 -6.55 -10.74 -0.33
N LYS A 57 -5.77 -9.81 0.21
CA LYS A 57 -4.37 -9.55 -0.19
C LYS A 57 -3.56 -10.84 -0.34
N ILE A 58 -3.67 -11.74 0.62
CA ILE A 58 -2.90 -13.00 0.64
C ILE A 58 -3.29 -13.91 -0.52
N LEU A 59 -4.58 -14.04 -0.81
CA LEU A 59 -5.07 -14.83 -1.95
C LEU A 59 -4.68 -14.22 -3.28
N LEU A 60 -4.74 -12.90 -3.41
CA LEU A 60 -4.33 -12.22 -4.63
C LEU A 60 -2.83 -12.40 -4.90
N ILE A 61 -1.99 -12.22 -3.89
CA ILE A 61 -0.54 -12.46 -4.01
C ILE A 61 -0.28 -13.92 -4.38
N GLU A 62 -0.92 -14.89 -3.72
CA GLU A 62 -0.78 -16.31 -4.05
C GLU A 62 -1.20 -16.61 -5.50
N LYS A 63 -2.35 -16.08 -5.94
CA LYS A 63 -2.85 -16.23 -7.30
C LYS A 63 -1.85 -15.68 -8.32
N ILE A 64 -1.28 -14.50 -8.07
CA ILE A 64 -0.29 -13.90 -8.95
C ILE A 64 0.98 -14.76 -8.96
N LEU A 65 1.52 -15.17 -7.81
CA LEU A 65 2.70 -16.03 -7.71
C LEU A 65 2.58 -17.33 -8.52
N ASN A 66 1.38 -17.90 -8.61
CA ASN A 66 1.13 -19.13 -9.35
C ASN A 66 0.97 -18.93 -10.87
N ASN A 67 0.68 -17.71 -11.33
CA ASN A 67 0.32 -17.45 -12.73
C ASN A 67 1.28 -16.48 -13.44
N THR A 68 2.10 -15.72 -12.73
CA THR A 68 3.02 -14.74 -13.34
C THR A 68 4.37 -15.35 -13.73
N LYS A 69 5.03 -14.68 -14.69
CA LYS A 69 6.45 -14.89 -15.03
C LYS A 69 7.35 -13.78 -14.44
N SER A 70 6.83 -12.94 -13.58
CA SER A 70 7.61 -11.90 -12.91
C SER A 70 8.53 -12.50 -11.87
N ASP A 71 9.70 -11.88 -11.70
CA ASP A 71 10.69 -12.28 -10.71
C ASP A 71 10.26 -11.88 -9.30
N TYR A 72 9.53 -10.76 -9.22
CA TYR A 72 9.00 -10.20 -7.97
C TYR A 72 7.57 -9.71 -8.14
N ILE A 73 6.80 -9.84 -7.07
CA ILE A 73 5.52 -9.17 -6.85
C ILE A 73 5.75 -8.09 -5.81
N VAL A 74 5.26 -6.87 -6.06
CA VAL A 74 5.27 -5.77 -5.10
C VAL A 74 3.83 -5.45 -4.74
N TRP A 75 3.47 -5.75 -3.50
CA TRP A 75 2.20 -5.33 -2.92
C TRP A 75 2.32 -3.91 -2.41
N ILE A 76 1.34 -3.06 -2.73
CA ILE A 76 1.20 -1.70 -2.23
C ILE A 76 -0.26 -1.51 -1.85
N ASP A 77 -0.56 -1.24 -0.57
CA ASP A 77 -1.93 -0.95 -0.15
C ASP A 77 -2.47 0.27 -0.90
N ALA A 78 -3.76 0.27 -1.21
CA ALA A 78 -4.37 1.31 -2.03
C ALA A 78 -4.39 2.70 -1.35
N ASP A 79 -4.18 2.77 -0.04
CA ASP A 79 -4.00 4.00 0.73
C ASP A 79 -2.54 4.45 0.85
N CYS A 80 -1.67 3.96 -0.02
CA CYS A 80 -0.30 4.42 -0.16
C CYS A 80 -0.18 5.47 -1.28
N GLN A 81 0.58 6.54 -1.01
CA GLN A 81 0.94 7.56 -1.99
C GLN A 81 2.42 7.43 -2.37
N ILE A 82 2.71 7.37 -3.66
CA ILE A 82 4.10 7.40 -4.15
C ILE A 82 4.58 8.85 -4.06
N LEU A 83 5.72 9.06 -3.38
CA LEU A 83 6.32 10.39 -3.20
C LEU A 83 7.52 10.61 -4.12
N LYS A 84 8.18 9.54 -4.57
CA LYS A 84 9.38 9.59 -5.42
C LYS A 84 9.23 8.66 -6.63
N PRO A 85 8.42 9.05 -7.61
CA PRO A 85 8.14 8.20 -8.77
C PRO A 85 9.34 8.00 -9.69
N GLU A 86 10.38 8.81 -9.55
CA GLU A 86 11.66 8.62 -10.26
C GLU A 86 12.44 7.41 -9.77
N LEU A 87 12.17 6.93 -8.54
CA LEU A 87 12.83 5.75 -7.98
C LEU A 87 12.19 4.47 -8.50
N LYS A 88 13.03 3.56 -8.98
CA LYS A 88 12.62 2.24 -9.45
C LYS A 88 12.52 1.23 -8.32
N LEU A 89 11.58 0.30 -8.44
CA LEU A 89 11.41 -0.80 -7.47
C LEU A 89 12.63 -1.72 -7.43
N GLU A 90 13.36 -1.85 -8.55
CA GLU A 90 14.62 -2.58 -8.60
C GLU A 90 15.62 -2.09 -7.56
N TYR A 91 15.71 -0.78 -7.32
CA TYR A 91 16.59 -0.23 -6.29
C TYR A 91 16.30 -0.82 -4.91
N PHE A 92 15.04 -0.91 -4.52
CA PHE A 92 14.64 -1.46 -3.23
C PHE A 92 14.82 -2.98 -3.16
N ILE A 93 14.49 -3.68 -4.24
CA ILE A 93 14.69 -5.13 -4.35
C ILE A 93 16.18 -5.47 -4.23
N GLU A 94 17.04 -4.81 -4.98
CA GLU A 94 18.49 -5.02 -4.93
C GLU A 94 19.09 -4.65 -3.56
N LYS A 95 18.51 -3.67 -2.88
CA LYS A 95 18.97 -3.25 -1.56
C LYS A 95 18.54 -4.21 -0.45
N TYR A 96 17.31 -4.70 -0.48
CA TYR A 96 16.71 -5.41 0.63
C TYR A 96 16.51 -6.90 0.43
N CYS A 97 16.32 -7.37 -0.81
CA CYS A 97 16.14 -8.80 -1.14
C CYS A 97 17.48 -9.49 -1.48
N LYS A 98 18.50 -9.26 -0.64
CA LYS A 98 19.80 -9.89 -0.83
C LYS A 98 19.84 -11.30 -0.24
N ASP A 99 20.77 -12.09 -0.75
CA ASP A 99 21.09 -13.43 -0.24
C ASP A 99 19.86 -14.36 -0.21
N SER A 100 19.53 -14.84 0.97
CA SER A 100 18.42 -15.77 1.20
C SER A 100 17.08 -15.10 1.41
N ILE A 101 16.97 -13.78 1.34
CA ILE A 101 15.72 -13.06 1.63
C ILE A 101 14.72 -13.23 0.48
N ASP A 102 13.58 -13.77 0.78
CA ASP A 102 12.49 -14.02 -0.15
C ASP A 102 11.32 -13.00 0.02
N LEU A 103 11.16 -12.42 1.21
CA LEU A 103 10.12 -11.43 1.48
C LEU A 103 10.68 -10.25 2.28
N VAL A 104 10.25 -9.05 1.93
CA VAL A 104 10.57 -7.82 2.68
C VAL A 104 9.27 -7.11 3.03
N CYS A 105 9.12 -6.74 4.28
CA CYS A 105 8.10 -5.82 4.76
C CYS A 105 8.72 -4.74 5.66
N THR A 106 7.94 -3.76 6.06
CA THR A 106 8.41 -2.67 6.91
C THR A 106 7.93 -2.85 8.33
N GLN A 107 8.51 -2.14 9.26
CA GLN A 107 8.08 -2.09 10.64
C GLN A 107 7.23 -0.84 10.87
N ASP A 108 6.14 -0.99 11.59
CA ASP A 108 5.41 0.12 12.21
C ASP A 108 5.48 0.01 13.74
N ASN A 109 4.58 0.68 14.45
CA ASN A 109 4.50 0.58 15.90
C ASN A 109 4.06 -0.81 16.42
N ASN A 110 3.69 -1.75 15.51
CA ASN A 110 3.11 -3.07 15.82
C ASN A 110 4.05 -4.20 15.45
N VAL A 111 5.26 -4.22 15.32
CA VAL A 111 6.23 -5.27 14.93
C VAL A 111 6.52 -5.27 13.43
N LEU A 112 5.53 -5.57 12.59
CA LEU A 112 5.66 -5.50 11.12
C LEU A 112 4.39 -4.91 10.52
N ASN A 113 4.52 -4.38 9.30
CA ASN A 113 3.43 -3.83 8.53
C ASN A 113 3.41 -4.45 7.13
N THR A 114 2.22 -4.83 6.68
CA THR A 114 1.98 -5.49 5.40
C THR A 114 1.39 -4.56 4.33
N GLY A 115 1.42 -3.25 4.56
CA GLY A 115 0.94 -2.27 3.57
C GLY A 115 1.82 -2.18 2.33
N VAL A 116 3.13 -2.47 2.49
CA VAL A 116 4.06 -2.60 1.36
C VAL A 116 4.91 -3.85 1.56
N ILE A 117 4.87 -4.76 0.58
CA ILE A 117 5.59 -6.03 0.65
C ILE A 117 6.33 -6.27 -0.68
N LEU A 118 7.62 -6.55 -0.62
CA LEU A 118 8.39 -7.07 -1.74
C LEU A 118 8.43 -8.59 -1.64
N VAL A 119 7.88 -9.29 -2.61
CA VAL A 119 7.68 -10.74 -2.61
C VAL A 119 8.43 -11.35 -3.78
N LYS A 120 9.48 -12.09 -3.53
CA LYS A 120 10.19 -12.86 -4.55
C LYS A 120 9.29 -13.98 -5.06
N ASN A 121 9.31 -14.22 -6.35
CA ASN A 121 8.59 -15.36 -6.94
C ASN A 121 9.32 -16.68 -6.64
N SER A 122 9.00 -17.28 -5.50
CA SER A 122 9.64 -18.48 -4.98
C SER A 122 8.64 -19.45 -4.36
N ASP A 123 9.02 -20.72 -4.25
CA ASP A 123 8.20 -21.74 -3.58
C ASP A 123 8.04 -21.43 -2.09
N PHE A 124 9.04 -20.80 -1.48
CA PHE A 124 8.93 -20.33 -0.09
C PHE A 124 7.73 -19.40 0.06
N ASN A 125 7.61 -18.38 -0.78
CA ASN A 125 6.51 -17.41 -0.68
C ASN A 125 5.15 -18.01 -1.06
N ARG A 126 5.08 -18.94 -2.04
CA ARG A 126 3.84 -19.69 -2.31
C ARG A 126 3.36 -20.44 -1.07
N ASN A 127 4.27 -21.12 -0.38
CA ASN A 127 3.96 -21.86 0.85
C ASN A 127 3.64 -20.91 2.01
N LEU A 128 4.34 -19.77 2.11
CA LEU A 128 4.09 -18.77 3.15
C LEU A 128 2.68 -18.17 3.02
N MET A 129 2.23 -17.80 1.80
CA MET A 129 0.88 -17.29 1.58
C MET A 129 -0.19 -18.30 2.02
N LYS A 130 -0.01 -19.57 1.65
CA LYS A 130 -0.91 -20.66 2.13
C LYS A 130 -0.90 -20.78 3.65
N LYS A 131 0.28 -20.70 4.27
CA LYS A 131 0.41 -20.78 5.73
C LYS A 131 -0.26 -19.61 6.43
N ILE A 132 -0.09 -18.37 5.92
CA ILE A 132 -0.78 -17.18 6.46
C ILE A 132 -2.29 -17.36 6.35
N TRP A 133 -2.78 -17.77 5.17
CA TRP A 133 -4.21 -17.97 4.94
C TRP A 133 -4.81 -19.07 5.81
N SER A 134 -4.10 -20.17 6.04
CA SER A 134 -4.57 -21.30 6.87
C SER A 134 -4.44 -21.06 8.37
N ASN A 135 -3.76 -20.00 8.80
CA ASN A 135 -3.60 -19.66 10.20
C ASN A 135 -4.90 -19.03 10.73
N THR A 136 -5.75 -19.87 11.33
CA THR A 136 -7.07 -19.49 11.85
C THR A 136 -7.13 -19.50 13.37
N ASP A 137 -6.04 -19.87 14.03
CA ASP A 137 -5.98 -20.00 15.48
C ASP A 137 -5.70 -18.65 16.13
N GLY A 138 -6.64 -18.13 16.93
CA GLY A 138 -6.49 -16.92 17.72
C GLY A 138 -7.30 -15.71 17.26
N ASP A 139 -6.92 -14.56 17.79
CA ASP A 139 -7.63 -13.28 17.56
C ASP A 139 -7.27 -12.57 16.25
N TYR A 140 -6.69 -13.30 15.28
CA TYR A 140 -6.27 -12.73 13.98
C TYR A 140 -7.41 -12.03 13.21
N PHE A 141 -8.64 -12.39 13.50
CA PHE A 141 -9.82 -11.77 12.89
C PHE A 141 -10.19 -10.43 13.53
N LYS A 142 -9.63 -10.11 14.70
CA LYS A 142 -10.05 -8.94 15.48
C LYS A 142 -9.10 -7.75 15.39
N ASP A 143 -7.78 -8.01 15.21
CA ASP A 143 -6.77 -6.95 15.26
C ASP A 143 -6.28 -6.52 13.87
N PHE A 144 -5.04 -6.86 13.51
CA PHE A 144 -4.43 -6.43 12.24
C PHE A 144 -4.50 -7.51 11.16
N HIS A 145 -5.50 -8.39 11.20
CA HIS A 145 -5.85 -9.33 10.14
C HIS A 145 -4.69 -10.25 9.71
N GLU A 146 -4.38 -10.30 8.42
CA GLU A 146 -3.29 -11.09 7.84
C GLU A 146 -1.90 -10.65 8.35
N GLN A 147 -1.76 -9.40 8.75
CA GLN A 147 -0.53 -8.85 9.33
C GLN A 147 -0.22 -9.53 10.67
N THR A 148 -1.23 -9.70 11.53
CA THR A 148 -1.07 -10.41 12.81
C THR A 148 -0.68 -11.86 12.57
N SER A 149 -1.32 -12.53 11.60
CA SER A 149 -0.97 -13.90 11.23
C SER A 149 0.48 -14.03 10.77
N LEU A 150 0.94 -13.11 9.89
CA LEU A 150 2.34 -13.10 9.45
C LEU A 150 3.30 -12.84 10.64
N ALA A 151 2.95 -11.90 11.53
CA ALA A 151 3.77 -11.57 12.70
C ALA A 151 3.93 -12.77 13.63
N ASP A 152 2.85 -13.52 13.87
CA ASP A 152 2.88 -14.75 14.67
C ASP A 152 3.74 -15.83 14.03
N ILE A 153 3.53 -16.11 12.75
CA ILE A 153 4.33 -17.07 11.98
C ILE A 153 5.81 -16.70 12.00
N TYR A 154 6.14 -15.43 11.82
CA TYR A 154 7.50 -14.91 11.87
C TYR A 154 8.13 -15.10 13.25
N THR A 155 7.43 -14.70 14.31
CA THR A 155 7.96 -14.72 15.67
C THR A 155 8.24 -16.14 16.16
N ASN A 156 7.43 -17.10 15.74
CA ASN A 156 7.49 -18.49 16.22
C ASN A 156 8.30 -19.43 15.31
N ASN A 157 8.95 -18.93 14.24
CA ASN A 157 9.65 -19.80 13.29
C ASN A 157 10.96 -19.22 12.79
N LEU A 158 12.08 -19.76 13.30
CA LEU A 158 13.44 -19.29 12.95
C LEU A 158 13.78 -19.44 11.46
N ASP A 159 13.33 -20.49 10.79
CA ASP A 159 13.59 -20.70 9.37
C ASP A 159 12.88 -19.64 8.54
N ILE A 160 11.68 -19.21 8.96
CA ILE A 160 10.95 -18.13 8.31
C ILE A 160 11.64 -16.78 8.56
N GLN A 161 12.15 -16.54 9.76
CA GLN A 161 12.91 -15.31 10.07
C GLN A 161 14.12 -15.12 9.15
N GLN A 162 14.80 -16.21 8.78
CA GLN A 162 15.96 -16.16 7.87
C GLN A 162 15.59 -15.78 6.42
N LYS A 163 14.32 -15.89 6.07
CA LYS A 163 13.77 -15.63 4.73
C LYS A 163 13.03 -14.30 4.61
N ILE A 164 12.69 -13.70 5.73
CA ILE A 164 11.93 -12.45 5.80
C ILE A 164 12.80 -11.35 6.38
N LYS A 165 12.90 -10.23 5.67
CA LYS A 165 13.51 -9.01 6.17
C LYS A 165 12.44 -8.02 6.58
N ILE A 166 12.51 -7.56 7.83
CA ILE A 166 11.73 -6.43 8.31
C ILE A 166 12.62 -5.19 8.30
N ILE A 167 12.22 -4.16 7.54
CA ILE A 167 12.93 -2.87 7.53
C ILE A 167 12.52 -2.12 8.80
N PRO A 168 13.47 -1.77 9.67
CA PRO A 168 13.14 -1.08 10.92
C PRO A 168 12.49 0.28 10.66
N TYR A 169 11.49 0.60 11.49
CA TYR A 169 10.82 1.88 11.52
C TYR A 169 11.80 3.05 11.73
N GLY A 170 11.55 4.17 11.06
CA GLY A 170 12.27 5.43 11.24
C GLY A 170 13.17 5.84 10.08
N ALA A 171 14.15 6.71 10.33
CA ALA A 171 14.97 7.39 9.32
C ALA A 171 15.83 6.48 8.42
N LYS A 172 15.92 5.19 8.70
CA LYS A 172 16.62 4.21 7.87
C LYS A 172 15.70 3.51 6.86
N ASP A 173 14.39 3.64 7.04
CA ASP A 173 13.41 3.16 6.08
C ASP A 173 13.30 4.18 4.94
N GLU A 174 13.82 3.82 3.78
CA GLU A 174 13.70 4.63 2.56
C GLU A 174 12.49 4.20 1.72
N LEU A 175 11.86 3.07 2.05
CA LEU A 175 10.76 2.51 1.29
C LEU A 175 9.43 3.15 1.71
N VAL A 176 9.11 3.16 3.01
CA VAL A 176 7.80 3.61 3.51
C VAL A 176 7.95 4.59 4.66
N SER A 177 7.18 5.67 4.62
CA SER A 177 6.84 6.49 5.78
C SER A 177 5.37 6.28 6.14
N TYR A 178 5.05 6.47 7.42
CA TYR A 178 3.69 6.36 7.92
C TYR A 178 3.20 7.73 8.33
N TRP A 179 1.94 8.02 8.08
CA TRP A 179 1.32 9.26 8.49
C TRP A 179 1.56 9.54 9.99
N GLY A 180 1.98 10.75 10.32
CA GLY A 180 2.36 11.13 11.69
C GLY A 180 3.80 10.83 12.09
N THR A 181 4.57 10.18 11.21
CA THR A 181 6.01 9.90 11.42
C THR A 181 6.80 10.14 10.15
N TYR A 182 6.29 11.00 9.35
CA TYR A 182 6.81 11.35 8.05
C TYR A 182 8.17 12.06 8.14
N TYR A 183 9.08 11.66 7.25
CA TYR A 183 10.37 12.31 7.06
C TYR A 183 10.44 12.90 5.65
N PRO A 184 10.17 14.20 5.47
CA PRO A 184 10.12 14.85 4.17
C PRO A 184 11.32 14.52 3.30
N GLY A 185 11.07 14.14 2.06
CA GLY A 185 12.08 13.93 1.05
C GLY A 185 12.93 12.66 1.20
N LYS A 186 12.65 11.76 2.16
CA LYS A 186 13.48 10.56 2.39
C LYS A 186 12.84 9.26 1.93
N ASN A 187 11.52 9.12 2.01
CA ASN A 187 10.84 7.87 1.72
C ASN A 187 10.24 7.84 0.32
N PHE A 188 10.14 6.65 -0.24
CA PHE A 188 9.52 6.43 -1.55
C PHE A 188 8.00 6.49 -1.49
N LEU A 189 7.39 5.93 -0.44
CA LEU A 189 5.94 5.86 -0.23
C LEU A 189 5.53 6.50 1.09
N LEU A 190 4.33 7.10 1.11
CA LEU A 190 3.59 7.48 2.31
C LEU A 190 2.40 6.54 2.48
N HIS A 191 2.35 5.79 3.57
CA HIS A 191 1.24 4.91 3.92
C HIS A 191 0.26 5.61 4.86
N CYS A 192 -0.95 5.88 4.38
CA CYS A 192 -2.03 6.53 5.12
C CYS A 192 -2.87 5.50 5.91
N ALA A 193 -2.21 4.54 6.57
CA ALA A 193 -2.88 3.46 7.28
C ALA A 193 -3.92 3.94 8.31
N ARG A 194 -5.02 3.18 8.45
CA ARG A 194 -6.13 3.39 9.41
C ARG A 194 -7.17 4.45 9.05
N CYS A 195 -7.22 4.97 7.85
CA CYS A 195 -8.30 5.86 7.40
C CYS A 195 -8.89 6.79 8.48
N THR A 196 -8.03 7.48 9.24
CA THR A 196 -8.43 8.53 10.17
C THR A 196 -8.92 9.75 9.39
N PHE A 197 -9.65 10.65 10.04
CA PHE A 197 -10.28 11.78 9.38
C PHE A 197 -9.31 12.64 8.56
N ASP A 198 -8.16 12.95 9.12
CA ASP A 198 -7.07 13.71 8.47
C ASP A 198 -6.50 12.99 7.24
N ARG A 199 -6.35 11.67 7.30
CA ARG A 199 -5.86 10.84 6.19
C ARG A 199 -6.85 10.71 5.07
N LEU A 200 -8.12 10.51 5.40
CA LEU A 200 -9.20 10.52 4.42
C LEU A 200 -9.28 11.86 3.71
N ALA A 201 -9.17 12.96 4.47
CA ALA A 201 -9.16 14.30 3.91
C ALA A 201 -7.99 14.52 2.95
N PHE A 202 -6.79 14.09 3.34
CA PHE A 202 -5.62 14.20 2.49
C PHE A 202 -5.80 13.41 1.18
N MET A 203 -6.20 12.15 1.26
CA MET A 203 -6.41 11.32 0.07
C MET A 203 -7.48 11.88 -0.85
N TYR A 204 -8.53 12.41 -0.25
CA TYR A 204 -9.62 13.04 -0.93
C TYR A 204 -9.23 14.35 -1.63
N MET A 205 -8.48 15.19 -0.94
CA MET A 205 -7.91 16.41 -1.51
C MET A 205 -7.03 16.08 -2.73
N MET A 206 -6.20 15.05 -2.63
CA MET A 206 -5.37 14.59 -3.74
C MET A 206 -6.21 14.18 -4.94
N ASP A 207 -7.31 13.46 -4.72
CA ASP A 207 -8.22 13.08 -5.78
C ASP A 207 -8.85 14.31 -6.46
N VAL A 208 -9.41 15.22 -5.69
CA VAL A 208 -10.12 16.39 -6.24
C VAL A 208 -9.21 17.33 -7.02
N TYR A 209 -8.03 17.62 -6.48
CA TYR A 209 -7.15 18.62 -7.10
C TYR A 209 -6.27 18.09 -8.22
N TYR A 210 -5.97 16.79 -8.20
CA TYR A 210 -4.90 16.27 -9.03
C TYR A 210 -5.27 15.13 -9.96
N ILE A 211 -6.44 14.49 -9.77
CA ILE A 211 -6.79 13.32 -10.57
C ILE A 211 -6.89 13.63 -12.07
N ASP A 212 -7.48 14.77 -12.42
CA ASP A 212 -7.64 15.17 -13.82
C ASP A 212 -6.31 15.68 -14.42
N LYS A 213 -5.39 16.13 -13.58
CA LYS A 213 -4.07 16.62 -14.00
C LYS A 213 -3.07 15.51 -14.28
N LEU A 214 -3.27 14.32 -13.70
CA LEU A 214 -2.34 13.20 -13.88
C LEU A 214 -2.13 12.79 -15.34
N ASP A 215 -3.15 12.96 -16.18
CA ASP A 215 -3.12 12.59 -17.60
C ASP A 215 -2.57 13.73 -18.50
N GLU A 216 -2.63 14.97 -18.03
CA GLU A 216 -2.31 16.18 -18.81
C GLU A 216 -0.97 16.82 -18.41
N GLU A 217 -0.49 16.59 -17.18
CA GLU A 217 0.74 17.21 -16.69
C GLU A 217 1.99 16.58 -17.31
N THR A 218 2.97 17.43 -17.56
CA THR A 218 4.31 16.99 -17.95
C THR A 218 5.02 16.32 -16.78
N ASP A 219 6.09 15.55 -17.05
CA ASP A 219 6.90 14.93 -16.02
C ASP A 219 7.49 15.97 -15.03
N GLU A 220 7.83 17.16 -15.52
CA GLU A 220 8.36 18.25 -14.68
C GLU A 220 7.28 18.81 -13.73
N GLU A 221 6.07 19.04 -14.22
CA GLU A 221 4.94 19.50 -13.39
C GLU A 221 4.55 18.44 -12.37
N TYR A 222 4.55 17.18 -12.77
CA TYR A 222 4.34 16.04 -11.90
C TYR A 222 5.37 15.98 -10.76
N LEU A 223 6.65 16.14 -11.05
CA LEU A 223 7.71 16.18 -10.04
C LEU A 223 7.58 17.39 -9.11
N LYS A 224 7.29 18.59 -9.64
CA LYS A 224 7.06 19.79 -8.82
C LYS A 224 5.88 19.64 -7.87
N ARG A 225 4.81 18.98 -8.32
CA ARG A 225 3.67 18.68 -7.47
C ARG A 225 4.02 17.74 -6.33
N LEU A 226 4.89 16.79 -6.59
CA LEU A 226 5.36 15.85 -5.56
C LEU A 226 6.30 16.51 -4.55
N GLU A 227 7.02 17.58 -4.91
CA GLU A 227 7.79 18.36 -3.94
C GLU A 227 6.87 18.97 -2.87
N TRP A 228 5.69 19.47 -3.25
CA TRP A 228 4.69 19.94 -2.28
C TRP A 228 4.20 18.83 -1.35
N LEU A 229 4.01 17.61 -1.84
CA LEU A 229 3.64 16.46 -1.02
C LEU A 229 4.71 16.08 0.01
N ASN A 230 5.94 16.53 -0.18
CA ASN A 230 7.02 16.33 0.78
C ASN A 230 6.98 17.34 1.94
N ASP A 231 6.09 18.32 1.93
CA ASP A 231 5.84 19.23 3.05
C ASP A 231 4.58 18.79 3.82
N GLU A 232 4.76 17.90 4.80
CA GLU A 232 3.66 17.36 5.62
C GLU A 232 2.88 18.47 6.32
N SER A 233 3.55 19.50 6.82
CA SER A 233 2.91 20.60 7.55
C SER A 233 1.94 21.35 6.64
N GLN A 234 2.35 21.65 5.41
CA GLN A 234 1.52 22.30 4.42
C GLN A 234 0.37 21.41 3.98
N CYS A 235 0.62 20.11 3.71
CA CYS A 235 -0.42 19.16 3.34
C CYS A 235 -1.50 19.02 4.43
N VAL A 236 -1.11 18.97 5.69
CA VAL A 236 -2.05 18.89 6.82
C VAL A 236 -2.83 20.18 6.97
N GLU A 237 -2.21 21.35 6.82
CA GLU A 237 -2.88 22.64 6.89
C GLU A 237 -3.89 22.80 5.75
N ASP A 238 -3.51 22.46 4.53
CA ASP A 238 -4.36 22.52 3.35
C ASP A 238 -5.54 21.55 3.47
N ALA A 239 -5.30 20.31 3.91
CA ALA A 239 -6.36 19.33 4.16
C ALA A 239 -7.34 19.80 5.25
N ASN A 240 -6.85 20.38 6.35
CA ASN A 240 -7.69 20.93 7.41
C ASN A 240 -8.48 22.16 6.97
N THR A 241 -7.90 23.02 6.14
CA THR A 241 -8.58 24.18 5.56
C THR A 241 -9.70 23.73 4.62
N TRP A 242 -9.42 22.73 3.82
CA TRP A 242 -10.36 22.12 2.91
C TRP A 242 -11.57 21.47 3.62
N LEU A 243 -11.33 20.80 4.76
CA LEU A 243 -12.37 20.20 5.61
C LEU A 243 -13.29 21.23 6.28
N LYS A 244 -12.82 22.45 6.52
CA LYS A 244 -13.63 23.49 7.19
C LYS A 244 -14.77 24.07 6.34
N GLY A 245 -15.03 23.50 5.19
CA GLY A 245 -16.29 23.71 4.45
C GLY A 245 -16.19 24.60 3.22
N GLU A 246 -15.01 25.02 2.80
CA GLU A 246 -14.87 25.86 1.62
C GLU A 246 -14.90 25.07 0.30
N TYR A 247 -14.66 23.74 0.34
CA TYR A 247 -14.46 22.93 -0.86
C TYR A 247 -15.06 21.51 -0.83
N LEU A 248 -16.20 21.29 -0.21
CA LEU A 248 -16.87 19.98 -0.32
C LEU A 248 -17.29 19.73 -1.78
N PRO A 249 -16.67 18.78 -2.49
CA PRO A 249 -17.01 18.53 -3.88
C PRO A 249 -18.43 17.99 -4.01
N ARG A 250 -19.14 18.50 -5.01
CA ARG A 250 -20.56 18.20 -5.27
C ARG A 250 -20.84 16.75 -5.68
N ASN A 251 -19.82 15.92 -5.91
CA ASN A 251 -19.95 14.61 -6.56
C ASN A 251 -19.58 13.40 -5.71
N TYR A 252 -19.26 13.56 -4.43
CA TYR A 252 -18.97 12.42 -3.57
C TYR A 252 -20.22 11.81 -2.97
N SER A 253 -20.23 10.47 -2.92
CA SER A 253 -21.37 9.76 -2.36
C SER A 253 -21.62 10.20 -0.91
N ALA A 254 -22.88 10.34 -0.54
CA ALA A 254 -23.30 10.67 0.82
C ALA A 254 -22.72 9.71 1.90
N ARG A 255 -22.17 8.56 1.48
CA ARG A 255 -21.44 7.61 2.32
C ARG A 255 -20.06 8.12 2.72
N CYS A 256 -19.26 8.67 1.81
CA CYS A 256 -17.95 9.24 2.14
C CYS A 256 -18.09 10.40 3.13
N LEU A 257 -19.05 11.30 2.88
CA LEU A 257 -19.34 12.43 3.78
C LEU A 257 -19.72 11.98 5.19
N LYS A 258 -20.46 10.87 5.33
CA LYS A 258 -20.86 10.32 6.63
C LYS A 258 -19.67 9.76 7.44
N TYR A 259 -18.63 9.26 6.80
CA TYR A 259 -17.41 8.81 7.47
C TYR A 259 -16.47 9.96 7.84
N MET A 260 -16.51 11.06 7.09
CA MET A 260 -15.74 12.26 7.37
C MET A 260 -16.32 13.13 8.50
N GLN A 261 -17.59 12.90 8.89
CA GLN A 261 -18.28 13.64 9.96
C GLN A 261 -18.29 12.90 11.32
N LYS A 262 -17.65 11.75 11.41
CA LYS A 262 -17.48 10.98 12.65
C LYS A 262 -16.04 11.06 13.16
#